data_71215dec91d0b3ab226169c8276a7bd2
#
_entry.id   71215dec91d0b3ab226169c8276a7bd2
#
_cell.length_a   1.000
_cell.length_b   1.000
_cell.length_c   1.000
_cell.angle_alpha   90.00
_cell.angle_beta   90.00
_cell.angle_gamma   90.00
#
_symmetry.space_group_name_H-M   'P 1'
#
loop_
_entity.id
_entity.type
_entity.pdbx_description
1 polymer ?
#
loop_
_entity_poly.entity_id
_entity_poly.type
_entity_poly.pdbx_seq_one_letter_code
_entity_poly.pdbx_strand_id
1 'polypeptide(L)'
;NFDRGVRDSIKKLLHYSFVLFGFLLAMSLAGVELRNFAVLAGAFGIGIGFGLQNIVNNFVSGLILLFERPIKVGDLVVLDNEWGSVRKIGLRSTVVTTVEESEIIVPNSLLVSEKVTNWSLTSSLCRVAVPVGVAYGSNVPLVLKILSEVREKVADIMADPPPSFRGQLSGFRASGLDFRRERSSGSAE
;
A
#
# COMPACT_ATOMS: atom_id res chain seq x y z
N ASN A 1 -8.35 -5.62 -24.14
CA ASN A 1 -7.68 -5.80 -25.45
C ASN A 1 -6.19 -5.82 -25.23
N PHE A 2 -5.58 -7.00 -25.33
CA PHE A 2 -4.12 -7.09 -25.31
C PHE A 2 -3.56 -6.39 -26.53
N ASP A 3 -2.52 -5.58 -26.30
CA ASP A 3 -1.80 -4.89 -27.36
C ASP A 3 -1.26 -5.92 -28.37
N ARG A 4 -1.32 -5.61 -29.68
CA ARG A 4 -0.89 -6.55 -30.74
C ARG A 4 0.52 -7.08 -30.51
N GLY A 5 1.43 -6.23 -30.02
CA GLY A 5 2.80 -6.61 -29.66
C GLY A 5 2.91 -7.67 -28.57
N VAL A 6 2.09 -7.57 -27.52
CA VAL A 6 2.04 -8.57 -26.41
C VAL A 6 1.56 -9.91 -26.93
N ARG A 7 0.51 -9.92 -27.77
CA ARG A 7 -0.05 -11.14 -28.34
C ARG A 7 0.95 -11.87 -29.24
N ASP A 8 1.70 -11.11 -30.04
CA ASP A 8 2.70 -11.70 -30.95
C ASP A 8 3.92 -12.22 -30.16
N SER A 9 4.32 -11.56 -29.10
CA SER A 9 5.38 -12.05 -28.20
C SER A 9 4.98 -13.34 -27.49
N ILE A 10 3.75 -13.44 -26.99
CA ILE A 10 3.22 -14.66 -26.35
C ILE A 10 3.18 -15.81 -27.37
N LYS A 11 2.70 -15.57 -28.62
CA LYS A 11 2.67 -16.58 -29.66
C LYS A 11 4.06 -17.12 -29.98
N LYS A 12 5.06 -16.22 -30.12
CA LYS A 12 6.45 -16.62 -30.37
C LYS A 12 7.01 -17.44 -29.22
N LEU A 13 6.78 -17.01 -27.98
CA LEU A 13 7.25 -17.73 -26.80
C LEU A 13 6.66 -19.16 -26.75
N LEU A 14 5.35 -19.29 -26.92
CA LEU A 14 4.66 -20.59 -26.99
C LEU A 14 5.20 -21.44 -28.11
N HIS A 15 5.34 -20.87 -29.33
CA HIS A 15 5.86 -21.60 -30.49
C HIS A 15 7.25 -22.17 -30.22
N TYR A 16 8.19 -21.37 -29.72
CA TYR A 16 9.55 -21.85 -29.40
C TYR A 16 9.55 -22.86 -28.28
N SER A 17 8.69 -22.72 -27.27
CA SER A 17 8.54 -23.69 -26.18
C SER A 17 8.05 -25.04 -26.71
N PHE A 18 7.06 -25.05 -27.62
CA PHE A 18 6.57 -26.29 -28.24
C PHE A 18 7.61 -26.93 -29.15
N VAL A 19 8.34 -26.15 -29.95
CA VAL A 19 9.43 -26.64 -30.80
C VAL A 19 10.53 -27.28 -29.96
N LEU A 20 10.96 -26.62 -28.87
CA LEU A 20 11.97 -27.15 -27.96
C LEU A 20 11.50 -28.45 -27.31
N PHE A 21 10.26 -28.47 -26.77
CA PHE A 21 9.69 -29.68 -26.17
C PHE A 21 9.57 -30.84 -27.17
N GLY A 22 9.08 -30.58 -28.38
CA GLY A 22 8.99 -31.56 -29.46
C GLY A 22 10.35 -32.10 -29.90
N PHE A 23 11.36 -31.23 -29.95
CA PHE A 23 12.73 -31.63 -30.26
C PHE A 23 13.31 -32.57 -29.17
N LEU A 24 13.14 -32.22 -27.89
CA LEU A 24 13.58 -33.07 -26.79
C LEU A 24 12.86 -34.43 -26.77
N LEU A 25 11.56 -34.43 -27.04
CA LEU A 25 10.78 -35.65 -27.16
C LEU A 25 11.31 -36.57 -28.31
N ALA A 26 11.55 -35.97 -29.47
CA ALA A 26 12.08 -36.70 -30.63
C ALA A 26 13.47 -37.31 -30.35
N MET A 27 14.35 -36.54 -29.69
CA MET A 27 15.66 -37.07 -29.25
C MET A 27 15.52 -38.24 -28.28
N SER A 28 14.58 -38.15 -27.34
CA SER A 28 14.29 -39.23 -26.38
C SER A 28 13.81 -40.52 -27.08
N LEU A 29 12.91 -40.35 -28.04
CA LEU A 29 12.40 -41.48 -28.85
C LEU A 29 13.49 -42.09 -29.77
N ALA A 30 14.47 -41.29 -30.21
CA ALA A 30 15.63 -41.74 -30.98
C ALA A 30 16.68 -42.45 -30.09
N GLY A 31 16.43 -42.64 -28.79
CA GLY A 31 17.33 -43.34 -27.86
C GLY A 31 18.49 -42.51 -27.33
N VAL A 32 18.45 -41.20 -27.48
CA VAL A 32 19.46 -40.27 -26.93
C VAL A 32 19.26 -40.14 -25.40
N GLU A 33 20.30 -40.44 -24.64
CA GLU A 33 20.25 -40.26 -23.19
C GLU A 33 20.21 -38.77 -22.80
N LEU A 34 19.02 -38.27 -22.41
CA LEU A 34 18.82 -36.89 -22.00
C LEU A 34 19.28 -36.57 -20.57
N ARG A 35 19.84 -37.56 -19.85
CA ARG A 35 20.23 -37.41 -18.43
C ARG A 35 21.20 -36.25 -18.19
N ASN A 36 22.23 -36.10 -19.03
CA ASN A 36 23.20 -35.02 -18.90
C ASN A 36 22.59 -33.65 -19.22
N PHE A 37 21.69 -33.62 -20.22
CA PHE A 37 20.92 -32.40 -20.55
C PHE A 37 19.98 -31.99 -19.40
N ALA A 38 19.36 -32.96 -18.70
CA ALA A 38 18.50 -32.68 -17.55
C ALA A 38 19.26 -32.01 -16.39
N VAL A 39 20.51 -32.43 -16.12
CA VAL A 39 21.37 -31.81 -15.09
C VAL A 39 21.69 -30.36 -15.47
N LEU A 40 22.08 -30.10 -16.72
CA LEU A 40 22.35 -28.75 -17.19
C LEU A 40 21.09 -27.90 -17.17
N ALA A 41 19.96 -28.41 -17.66
CA ALA A 41 18.67 -27.72 -17.63
C ALA A 41 18.24 -27.39 -16.21
N GLY A 42 18.49 -28.28 -15.24
CA GLY A 42 18.26 -28.03 -13.82
C GLY A 42 19.10 -26.86 -13.28
N ALA A 43 20.40 -26.82 -13.60
CA ALA A 43 21.28 -25.74 -13.20
C ALA A 43 20.84 -24.38 -13.80
N PHE A 44 20.49 -24.37 -15.10
CA PHE A 44 19.92 -23.19 -15.75
C PHE A 44 18.57 -22.79 -15.15
N GLY A 45 17.71 -23.76 -14.84
CA GLY A 45 16.41 -23.56 -14.20
C GLY A 45 16.53 -22.87 -12.85
N ILE A 46 17.51 -23.26 -12.04
CA ILE A 46 17.82 -22.58 -10.76
C ILE A 46 18.24 -21.13 -11.00
N GLY A 47 19.15 -20.89 -11.96
CA GLY A 47 19.59 -19.53 -12.29
C GLY A 47 18.44 -18.63 -12.78
N ILE A 48 17.58 -19.15 -13.66
CA ILE A 48 16.39 -18.43 -14.13
C ILE A 48 15.42 -18.20 -12.98
N GLY A 49 15.23 -19.20 -12.10
CA GLY A 49 14.37 -19.10 -10.92
C GLY A 49 14.78 -17.94 -10.00
N PHE A 50 16.06 -17.80 -9.70
CA PHE A 50 16.60 -16.67 -8.95
C PHE A 50 16.40 -15.34 -9.68
N GLY A 51 16.60 -15.31 -11.01
CA GLY A 51 16.37 -14.11 -11.82
C GLY A 51 14.90 -13.66 -11.85
N LEU A 52 13.95 -14.61 -11.77
CA LEU A 52 12.51 -14.33 -11.79
C LEU A 52 11.90 -14.19 -10.38
N GLN A 53 12.65 -14.43 -9.31
CA GLN A 53 12.17 -14.46 -7.93
C GLN A 53 11.34 -13.22 -7.57
N ASN A 54 11.83 -12.02 -7.90
CA ASN A 54 11.13 -10.78 -7.59
C ASN A 54 9.80 -10.64 -8.37
N ILE A 55 9.74 -11.12 -9.60
CA ILE A 55 8.52 -11.08 -10.42
C ILE A 55 7.46 -12.00 -9.81
N VAL A 56 7.86 -13.24 -9.47
CA VAL A 56 6.97 -14.22 -8.85
C VAL A 56 6.50 -13.75 -7.49
N ASN A 57 7.40 -13.21 -6.65
CA ASN A 57 7.05 -12.69 -5.32
C ASN A 57 6.01 -11.56 -5.43
N ASN A 58 6.22 -10.60 -6.31
CA ASN A 58 5.26 -9.52 -6.52
C ASN A 58 3.91 -10.00 -7.06
N PHE A 59 3.92 -10.99 -7.93
CA PHE A 59 2.70 -11.59 -8.47
C PHE A 59 1.91 -12.32 -7.40
N VAL A 60 2.57 -13.18 -6.59
CA VAL A 60 1.93 -13.90 -5.47
C VAL A 60 1.40 -12.91 -4.44
N SER A 61 2.17 -11.89 -4.08
CA SER A 61 1.73 -10.81 -3.19
C SER A 61 0.50 -10.06 -3.74
N GLY A 62 0.47 -9.82 -5.07
CA GLY A 62 -0.70 -9.24 -5.73
C GLY A 62 -1.95 -10.10 -5.58
N LEU A 63 -1.82 -11.42 -5.69
CA LEU A 63 -2.93 -12.35 -5.44
C LEU A 63 -3.39 -12.30 -3.98
N ILE A 64 -2.45 -12.27 -3.01
CA ILE A 64 -2.77 -12.14 -1.58
C ILE A 64 -3.56 -10.85 -1.33
N LEU A 65 -3.10 -9.70 -1.86
CA LEU A 65 -3.82 -8.43 -1.72
C LEU A 65 -5.25 -8.48 -2.28
N LEU A 66 -5.45 -9.19 -3.39
CA LEU A 66 -6.78 -9.33 -4.02
C LEU A 66 -7.71 -10.27 -3.26
N PHE A 67 -7.18 -11.36 -2.65
CA PHE A 67 -7.98 -12.34 -1.91
C PHE A 67 -8.22 -11.93 -0.46
N GLU A 68 -7.18 -11.60 0.28
CA GLU A 68 -7.28 -11.25 1.71
C GLU A 68 -7.73 -9.81 1.94
N ARG A 69 -7.47 -8.93 0.97
CA ARG A 69 -7.86 -7.52 0.98
C ARG A 69 -7.44 -6.74 2.24
N PRO A 70 -6.19 -6.87 2.71
CA PRO A 70 -5.69 -6.05 3.81
C PRO A 70 -5.64 -4.57 3.44
N ILE A 71 -5.59 -4.28 2.14
CA ILE A 71 -5.65 -2.95 1.53
C ILE A 71 -6.64 -3.00 0.37
N LYS A 72 -7.52 -2.01 0.25
CA LYS A 72 -8.53 -1.89 -0.81
C LYS A 72 -8.31 -0.63 -1.62
N VAL A 73 -8.86 -0.62 -2.85
CA VAL A 73 -8.90 0.61 -3.65
C VAL A 73 -9.75 1.65 -2.92
N GLY A 74 -9.23 2.86 -2.78
CA GLY A 74 -9.82 3.95 -2.00
C GLY A 74 -9.32 4.04 -0.56
N ASP A 75 -8.58 3.05 -0.05
CA ASP A 75 -8.02 3.12 1.30
C ASP A 75 -6.96 4.23 1.41
N LEU A 76 -6.98 4.90 2.56
CA LEU A 76 -5.96 5.87 2.94
C LEU A 76 -4.84 5.14 3.68
N VAL A 77 -3.67 5.14 3.09
CA VAL A 77 -2.49 4.43 3.61
C VAL A 77 -1.32 5.38 3.84
N VAL A 78 -0.45 5.01 4.76
CA VAL A 78 0.84 5.69 4.96
C VAL A 78 1.94 4.71 4.63
N LEU A 79 2.78 5.09 3.66
CA LEU A 79 3.93 4.36 3.16
C LEU A 79 5.15 5.26 3.30
N ASP A 80 6.21 4.79 3.96
CA ASP A 80 7.45 5.57 4.16
C ASP A 80 7.22 7.01 4.64
N ASN A 81 6.24 7.19 5.54
CA ASN A 81 5.82 8.48 6.09
C ASN A 81 5.05 9.39 5.10
N GLU A 82 4.72 8.92 3.91
CA GLU A 82 3.91 9.62 2.93
C GLU A 82 2.46 9.14 2.96
N TRP A 83 1.54 10.08 2.98
CA TRP A 83 0.10 9.81 2.93
C TRP A 83 -0.36 9.65 1.49
N GLY A 84 -1.16 8.61 1.23
CA GLY A 84 -1.72 8.42 -0.09
C GLY A 84 -2.99 7.58 -0.08
N SER A 85 -3.76 7.70 -1.14
CA SER A 85 -4.95 6.89 -1.41
C SER A 85 -4.63 5.81 -2.43
N VAL A 86 -5.03 4.58 -2.17
CA VAL A 86 -4.85 3.45 -3.09
C VAL A 86 -5.75 3.63 -4.30
N ARG A 87 -5.16 3.91 -5.46
CA ARG A 87 -5.90 4.13 -6.71
C ARG A 87 -6.20 2.83 -7.45
N LYS A 88 -5.22 1.92 -7.49
CA LYS A 88 -5.33 0.67 -8.24
C LYS A 88 -4.40 -0.40 -7.69
N ILE A 89 -4.90 -1.61 -7.53
CA ILE A 89 -4.10 -2.79 -7.22
C ILE A 89 -3.93 -3.59 -8.52
N GLY A 90 -2.69 -3.71 -8.98
CA GLY A 90 -2.31 -4.49 -10.16
C GLY A 90 -1.74 -5.85 -9.79
N LEU A 91 -1.38 -6.66 -10.82
CA LEU A 91 -0.83 -8.00 -10.61
C LEU A 91 0.54 -8.00 -9.92
N ARG A 92 1.40 -7.00 -10.17
CA ARG A 92 2.75 -6.92 -9.61
C ARG A 92 3.01 -5.67 -8.77
N SER A 93 2.19 -4.66 -8.92
CA SER A 93 2.36 -3.36 -8.26
C SER A 93 1.02 -2.69 -8.00
N THR A 94 0.97 -1.92 -6.95
CA THR A 94 -0.16 -1.09 -6.55
C THR A 94 0.19 0.38 -6.83
N VAL A 95 -0.78 1.15 -7.32
CA VAL A 95 -0.65 2.58 -7.55
C VAL A 95 -1.32 3.33 -6.40
N VAL A 96 -0.57 4.20 -5.75
CA VAL A 96 -1.03 5.05 -4.64
C VAL A 96 -0.90 6.50 -5.07
N THR A 97 -1.97 7.28 -4.95
CA THR A 97 -1.95 8.72 -5.23
C THR A 97 -1.67 9.47 -3.93
N THR A 98 -0.64 10.29 -3.91
CA THR A 98 -0.26 11.09 -2.73
C THR A 98 -1.19 12.30 -2.56
N VAL A 99 -1.07 13.00 -1.42
CA VAL A 99 -1.80 14.25 -1.15
C VAL A 99 -1.42 15.35 -2.14
N GLU A 100 -0.22 15.28 -2.74
CA GLU A 100 0.27 16.21 -3.76
C GLU A 100 -0.17 15.82 -5.19
N GLU A 101 -1.10 14.85 -5.32
CA GLU A 101 -1.58 14.30 -6.59
C GLU A 101 -0.51 13.58 -7.43
N SER A 102 0.63 13.22 -6.84
CA SER A 102 1.63 12.36 -7.48
C SER A 102 1.24 10.88 -7.36
N GLU A 103 1.67 10.06 -8.31
CA GLU A 103 1.42 8.61 -8.30
C GLU A 103 2.68 7.86 -7.90
N ILE A 104 2.61 7.09 -6.82
CA ILE A 104 3.67 6.18 -6.38
C ILE A 104 3.32 4.78 -6.83
N ILE A 105 4.24 4.12 -7.53
CA ILE A 105 4.10 2.71 -7.95
C ILE A 105 4.84 1.84 -6.93
N VAL A 106 4.09 1.16 -6.09
CA VAL A 106 4.61 0.32 -5.00
C VAL A 106 4.59 -1.15 -5.43
N PRO A 107 5.72 -1.88 -5.39
CA PRO A 107 5.72 -3.33 -5.57
C PRO A 107 4.81 -4.02 -4.56
N ASN A 108 3.98 -4.97 -5.00
CA ASN A 108 3.03 -5.65 -4.12
C ASN A 108 3.71 -6.41 -2.97
N SER A 109 4.92 -6.92 -3.21
CA SER A 109 5.71 -7.60 -2.17
C SER A 109 6.00 -6.71 -0.97
N LEU A 110 6.24 -5.41 -1.17
CA LEU A 110 6.45 -4.47 -0.06
C LEU A 110 5.19 -4.31 0.78
N LEU A 111 4.02 -4.20 0.14
CA LEU A 111 2.74 -4.04 0.83
C LEU A 111 2.34 -5.26 1.68
N VAL A 112 2.89 -6.45 1.36
CA VAL A 112 2.62 -7.69 2.09
C VAL A 112 3.70 -7.98 3.15
N SER A 113 4.97 -7.64 2.86
CA SER A 113 6.10 -7.97 3.74
C SER A 113 6.45 -6.87 4.74
N GLU A 114 6.10 -5.63 4.47
CA GLU A 114 6.42 -4.49 5.32
C GLU A 114 5.21 -3.96 6.08
N LYS A 115 5.48 -3.16 7.11
CA LYS A 115 4.43 -2.53 7.90
C LYS A 115 3.80 -1.39 7.12
N VAL A 116 2.54 -1.54 6.75
CA VAL A 116 1.72 -0.48 6.14
C VAL A 116 0.67 -0.02 7.14
N THR A 117 0.54 1.29 7.33
CA THR A 117 -0.53 1.84 8.16
C THR A 117 -1.73 2.14 7.26
N ASN A 118 -2.83 1.40 7.46
CA ASN A 118 -4.10 1.64 6.77
C ASN A 118 -5.05 2.37 7.73
N TRP A 119 -5.46 3.59 7.38
CA TRP A 119 -6.31 4.44 8.22
C TRP A 119 -7.81 4.24 7.98
N SER A 120 -8.18 3.53 6.94
CA SER A 120 -9.58 3.33 6.53
C SER A 120 -10.03 1.85 6.53
N LEU A 121 -9.15 0.91 6.91
CA LEU A 121 -9.42 -0.53 6.82
C LEU A 121 -10.70 -0.96 7.57
N THR A 122 -10.86 -0.52 8.81
CA THR A 122 -11.97 -0.91 9.70
C THR A 122 -12.91 0.26 9.99
N SER A 123 -12.40 1.47 9.99
CA SER A 123 -13.12 2.68 10.35
C SER A 123 -12.53 3.86 9.60
N SER A 124 -13.37 4.77 9.13
CA SER A 124 -12.95 6.04 8.55
C SER A 124 -12.64 7.12 9.60
N LEU A 125 -12.59 6.73 10.88
CA LEU A 125 -12.28 7.62 11.97
C LEU A 125 -10.77 7.83 12.09
N CYS A 126 -10.34 9.06 12.01
CA CYS A 126 -8.95 9.41 12.23
C CYS A 126 -8.82 10.44 13.35
N ARG A 127 -7.79 10.27 14.17
CA ARG A 127 -7.47 11.20 15.25
C ARG A 127 -6.54 12.29 14.71
N VAL A 128 -7.03 13.53 14.68
CA VAL A 128 -6.24 14.69 14.27
C VAL A 128 -5.85 15.49 15.51
N ALA A 129 -4.54 15.70 15.71
CA ALA A 129 -4.03 16.59 16.74
C ALA A 129 -3.88 18.00 16.15
N VAL A 130 -4.54 18.97 16.75
CA VAL A 130 -4.42 20.39 16.36
C VAL A 130 -3.73 21.15 17.49
N PRO A 131 -2.46 21.55 17.33
CA PRO A 131 -1.77 22.37 18.32
C PRO A 131 -2.36 23.80 18.32
N VAL A 132 -2.69 24.29 19.50
CA VAL A 132 -3.19 25.67 19.67
C VAL A 132 -2.26 26.39 20.66
N GLY A 133 -1.58 27.44 20.18
CA GLY A 133 -0.74 28.28 20.99
C GLY A 133 -1.56 29.42 21.64
N VAL A 134 -1.31 29.67 22.93
CA VAL A 134 -1.88 30.80 23.68
C VAL A 134 -0.79 31.60 24.37
N ALA A 135 -1.03 32.90 24.60
CA ALA A 135 -0.07 33.75 25.27
C ALA A 135 0.16 33.34 26.73
N TYR A 136 1.34 33.62 27.27
CA TYR A 136 1.63 33.44 28.67
C TYR A 136 0.66 34.27 29.56
N GLY A 137 0.15 33.65 30.62
CA GLY A 137 -0.83 34.27 31.50
C GLY A 137 -2.27 34.21 31.03
N SER A 138 -2.54 33.55 29.90
CA SER A 138 -3.92 33.32 29.42
C SER A 138 -4.71 32.49 30.41
N ASN A 139 -5.99 32.81 30.57
CA ASN A 139 -6.92 32.06 31.42
C ASN A 139 -7.23 30.69 30.75
N VAL A 140 -6.56 29.64 31.21
CA VAL A 140 -6.70 28.27 30.68
C VAL A 140 -8.14 27.77 30.71
N PRO A 141 -8.93 27.92 31.77
CA PRO A 141 -10.36 27.60 31.78
C PRO A 141 -11.16 28.27 30.70
N LEU A 142 -10.89 29.54 30.39
CA LEU A 142 -11.57 30.29 29.33
C LEU A 142 -11.18 29.75 27.94
N VAL A 143 -9.90 29.43 27.73
CA VAL A 143 -9.43 28.81 26.48
C VAL A 143 -10.13 27.47 26.22
N LEU A 144 -10.21 26.61 27.24
CA LEU A 144 -10.90 25.32 27.15
C LEU A 144 -12.39 25.48 26.85
N LYS A 145 -13.04 26.48 27.46
CA LYS A 145 -14.45 26.82 27.17
C LYS A 145 -14.63 27.23 25.72
N ILE A 146 -13.80 28.13 25.21
CA ILE A 146 -13.86 28.56 23.81
C ILE A 146 -13.65 27.39 22.85
N LEU A 147 -12.70 26.51 23.14
CA LEU A 147 -12.44 25.32 22.32
C LEU A 147 -13.61 24.34 22.33
N SER A 148 -14.30 24.21 23.48
CA SER A 148 -15.52 23.38 23.54
C SER A 148 -16.68 24.00 22.74
N GLU A 149 -16.84 25.32 22.74
CA GLU A 149 -17.84 26.01 21.91
C GLU A 149 -17.55 25.91 20.40
N VAL A 150 -16.26 26.00 20.01
CA VAL A 150 -15.84 25.77 18.61
C VAL A 150 -16.15 24.35 18.16
N ARG A 151 -15.97 23.37 19.05
CA ARG A 151 -16.31 21.96 18.79
C ARG A 151 -17.77 21.80 18.38
N GLU A 152 -18.70 22.42 19.14
CA GLU A 152 -20.13 22.31 18.87
C GLU A 152 -20.57 22.92 17.53
N LYS A 153 -19.76 23.85 16.99
CA LYS A 153 -20.03 24.51 15.71
C LYS A 153 -19.51 23.73 14.50
N VAL A 154 -18.69 22.70 14.71
CA VAL A 154 -18.10 21.91 13.61
C VAL A 154 -18.79 20.55 13.54
N ALA A 155 -19.64 20.37 12.53
CA ALA A 155 -20.46 19.18 12.35
C ALA A 155 -19.65 17.87 12.14
N ASP A 156 -18.41 17.98 11.62
CA ASP A 156 -17.55 16.83 11.30
C ASP A 156 -16.84 16.23 12.52
N ILE A 157 -17.08 16.74 13.74
CA ILE A 157 -16.45 16.21 14.95
C ILE A 157 -17.41 15.21 15.60
N MET A 158 -16.92 13.97 15.79
CA MET A 158 -17.70 12.96 16.53
C MET A 158 -18.01 13.40 17.96
N ALA A 159 -19.24 13.12 18.37
CA ALA A 159 -19.69 13.33 19.74
C ALA A 159 -19.23 12.20 20.67
N ASP A 160 -19.10 10.98 20.14
CA ASP A 160 -18.72 9.78 20.87
C ASP A 160 -17.69 8.95 20.06
N PRO A 161 -16.46 8.71 20.57
CA PRO A 161 -15.93 9.21 21.84
C PRO A 161 -15.68 10.73 21.82
N PRO A 162 -15.91 11.42 22.96
CA PRO A 162 -15.73 12.86 23.01
C PRO A 162 -14.26 13.25 22.78
N PRO A 163 -13.97 14.38 22.11
CA PRO A 163 -12.62 14.85 21.90
C PRO A 163 -11.95 15.13 23.25
N SER A 164 -10.72 14.66 23.40
CA SER A 164 -9.93 14.89 24.60
C SER A 164 -9.06 16.14 24.44
N PHE A 165 -9.13 17.04 25.40
CA PHE A 165 -8.23 18.18 25.51
C PHE A 165 -7.06 17.79 26.41
N ARG A 166 -5.84 17.76 25.85
CA ARG A 166 -4.64 17.48 26.62
C ARG A 166 -3.75 18.72 26.61
N GLY A 167 -3.68 19.44 27.73
CA GLY A 167 -2.70 20.50 27.92
C GLY A 167 -1.31 19.89 28.15
N GLN A 168 -0.37 20.14 27.26
CA GLN A 168 1.03 19.77 27.45
C GLN A 168 1.86 21.04 27.33
N LEU A 169 2.55 21.39 28.43
CA LEU A 169 3.59 22.42 28.42
C LEU A 169 4.81 21.85 27.67
N SER A 170 4.90 22.09 26.37
CA SER A 170 6.09 21.79 25.61
C SER A 170 7.04 22.97 25.70
N GLY A 171 8.10 22.77 26.48
CA GLY A 171 9.33 23.56 26.68
C GLY A 171 9.55 24.88 25.96
N PHE A 172 10.30 25.72 26.58
CA PHE A 172 10.92 27.04 26.34
C PHE A 172 10.96 27.68 24.94
N ARG A 173 10.25 27.19 23.93
CA ARG A 173 10.02 27.83 22.64
C ARG A 173 8.53 27.88 22.35
N ALA A 174 7.98 29.09 22.37
CA ALA A 174 6.63 29.42 22.01
C ALA A 174 5.56 28.57 22.72
N SER A 175 4.92 29.15 23.72
CA SER A 175 3.72 28.72 24.42
C SER A 175 2.70 28.07 23.46
N GLY A 176 2.62 26.75 23.46
CA GLY A 176 1.60 26.02 22.74
C GLY A 176 0.92 25.04 23.70
N LEU A 177 -0.39 25.13 23.82
CA LEU A 177 -1.22 24.07 24.36
C LEU A 177 -1.63 23.18 23.20
N ASP A 178 -1.16 21.91 23.19
CA ASP A 178 -1.54 20.94 22.19
C ASP A 178 -2.92 20.37 22.52
N PHE A 179 -3.91 20.67 21.69
CA PHE A 179 -5.24 20.10 21.75
C PHE A 179 -5.37 19.06 20.63
N ARG A 180 -5.63 17.82 21.00
CA ARG A 180 -5.82 16.74 20.03
C ARG A 180 -7.29 16.66 19.63
N ARG A 181 -7.57 16.84 18.35
CA ARG A 181 -8.90 16.75 17.73
C ARG A 181 -9.05 15.45 16.97
N GLU A 182 -10.14 14.76 17.10
CA GLU A 182 -10.52 13.60 16.30
C GLU A 182 -11.50 14.02 15.21
N ARG A 183 -11.23 13.66 13.98
CA ARG A 183 -12.09 13.92 12.83
C ARG A 183 -12.68 12.60 12.33
N SER A 184 -13.99 12.51 12.20
CA SER A 184 -14.66 11.49 11.43
C SER A 184 -14.73 11.96 9.97
N SER A 185 -14.17 11.20 9.03
CA SER A 185 -14.49 11.41 7.64
C SER A 185 -15.83 10.73 7.37
N GLY A 186 -16.86 11.52 7.16
CA GLY A 186 -18.17 11.01 6.76
C GLY A 186 -18.04 10.21 5.47
N SER A 187 -18.70 9.05 5.46
CA SER A 187 -18.94 8.26 4.26
C SER A 187 -19.63 9.12 3.21
N ALA A 188 -18.98 9.33 2.07
CA ALA A 188 -19.70 9.65 0.85
C ALA A 188 -20.35 8.37 0.34
N GLU A 189 -21.65 8.40 0.18
CA GLU A 189 -22.46 7.42 -0.56
C GLU A 189 -22.02 7.28 -2.02
#